data_8d8dbe3fdafa3a99e16847c4c2c80517
#
_entry.id   8d8dbe3fdafa3a99e16847c4c2c80517
#
_cell.length_a   1.000
_cell.length_b   1.000
_cell.length_c   1.000
_cell.angle_alpha   90.00
_cell.angle_beta   90.00
_cell.angle_gamma   90.00
#
_symmetry.space_group_name_H-M   'P 1'
#
loop_
_entity.id
_entity.type
_entity.pdbx_description
1 polymer ?
#
loop_
_entity_poly.entity_id
_entity_poly.type
_entity_poly.pdbx_seq_one_letter_code
_entity_poly.pdbx_strand_id
1 'polypeptide(L)'
;IEAEARQIFDTYVDHGGNLIDTAVNYTNGASERILGQFLKGKRDRLVVSTKFTMARDPSDPNSGGNHRMNLMRSVETSLKQLDTDRIELLYLHAWDFTTGAEEVMRALDDLVRSGKVLYLGICNTPAWKVAELQTLAALRGWSPLVALQIEYSLVERSVEHELMPMAHAMGLGVLPWSPLGGGILTGKYTREDLSQASEASVSATRKGVISSSGHMNERSLHIASVVAAVAEQVGATPSQVALAWTLLNPAVAAPVMGARTLAQARDNLGALGLQLADEHIAQLNQASAPEPIFPGRFVSRPMVQQLIFGGAQLQRRV
;
A
#
# COMPACT_ATOMS: atom_id res chain seq x y z
N ILE A 1 3.67 -1.64 -25.30
CA ILE A 1 3.32 -1.36 -23.85
C ILE A 1 2.07 -2.16 -23.48
N GLU A 2 0.96 -2.07 -24.24
CA GLU A 2 -0.30 -2.75 -23.91
C GLU A 2 -0.19 -4.28 -23.99
N ALA A 3 0.48 -4.81 -25.02
CA ALA A 3 0.72 -6.24 -25.16
C ALA A 3 1.52 -6.84 -23.98
N GLU A 4 2.52 -6.13 -23.50
CA GLU A 4 3.31 -6.56 -22.35
C GLU A 4 2.50 -6.44 -21.04
N ALA A 5 1.74 -5.37 -20.88
CA ALA A 5 0.82 -5.21 -19.74
C ALA A 5 -0.21 -6.35 -19.69
N ARG A 6 -0.72 -6.78 -20.87
CA ARG A 6 -1.60 -7.93 -21.00
C ARG A 6 -0.90 -9.23 -20.57
N GLN A 7 0.33 -9.45 -20.99
CA GLN A 7 1.08 -10.65 -20.60
C GLN A 7 1.35 -10.69 -19.09
N ILE A 8 1.67 -9.52 -18.47
CA ILE A 8 1.84 -9.40 -17.03
C ILE A 8 0.53 -9.74 -16.30
N PHE A 9 -0.58 -9.15 -16.74
CA PHE A 9 -1.91 -9.40 -16.18
C PHE A 9 -2.28 -10.88 -16.27
N ASP A 10 -2.19 -11.48 -17.46
CA ASP A 10 -2.52 -12.89 -17.66
C ASP A 10 -1.61 -13.81 -16.82
N THR A 11 -0.29 -13.54 -16.79
CA THR A 11 0.65 -14.31 -15.95
C THR A 11 0.27 -14.24 -14.47
N TYR A 12 -0.08 -13.06 -13.96
CA TYR A 12 -0.51 -12.89 -12.57
C TYR A 12 -1.77 -13.71 -12.26
N VAL A 13 -2.79 -13.61 -13.11
CA VAL A 13 -4.06 -14.35 -12.97
C VAL A 13 -3.84 -15.86 -13.08
N ASP A 14 -3.01 -16.32 -13.99
CA ASP A 14 -2.69 -17.74 -14.18
C ASP A 14 -1.93 -18.34 -12.98
N HIS A 15 -1.20 -17.51 -12.22
CA HIS A 15 -0.58 -17.90 -10.94
C HIS A 15 -1.52 -17.78 -9.74
N GLY A 16 -2.83 -17.60 -9.95
CA GLY A 16 -3.84 -17.52 -8.90
C GLY A 16 -4.06 -16.13 -8.32
N GLY A 17 -3.40 -15.11 -8.87
CA GLY A 17 -3.62 -13.72 -8.47
C GLY A 17 -5.03 -13.26 -8.81
N ASN A 18 -5.71 -12.62 -7.87
CA ASN A 18 -7.12 -12.24 -8.02
C ASN A 18 -7.43 -10.79 -7.62
N LEU A 19 -6.48 -10.02 -7.08
CA LEU A 19 -6.68 -8.61 -6.72
C LEU A 19 -5.90 -7.71 -7.67
N ILE A 20 -6.62 -6.84 -8.38
CA ILE A 20 -6.04 -5.88 -9.34
C ILE A 20 -6.31 -4.48 -8.85
N ASP A 21 -5.24 -3.69 -8.63
CA ASP A 21 -5.30 -2.34 -8.09
C ASP A 21 -5.04 -1.28 -9.16
N THR A 22 -5.89 -0.25 -9.18
CA THR A 22 -5.76 0.93 -10.04
C THR A 22 -6.24 2.19 -9.32
N ALA A 23 -6.40 3.31 -10.03
CA ALA A 23 -7.04 4.53 -9.56
C ALA A 23 -7.58 5.34 -10.73
N VAL A 24 -8.63 6.11 -10.49
CA VAL A 24 -9.34 6.91 -11.50
C VAL A 24 -8.43 7.86 -12.29
N ASN A 25 -7.37 8.37 -11.65
CA ASN A 25 -6.43 9.33 -12.21
C ASN A 25 -5.15 8.70 -12.80
N TYR A 26 -4.90 7.39 -12.62
CA TYR A 26 -3.65 6.79 -13.10
C TYR A 26 -3.55 6.87 -14.61
N THR A 27 -2.42 7.46 -15.07
CA THR A 27 -2.17 7.74 -16.50
C THR A 27 -3.37 8.42 -17.20
N ASN A 28 -3.97 9.41 -16.53
CA ASN A 28 -5.17 10.12 -17.01
C ASN A 28 -6.32 9.17 -17.39
N GLY A 29 -6.57 8.16 -16.54
CA GLY A 29 -7.62 7.16 -16.71
C GLY A 29 -7.27 6.03 -17.69
N ALA A 30 -6.11 6.04 -18.35
CA ALA A 30 -5.72 4.98 -19.26
C ALA A 30 -5.56 3.63 -18.54
N SER A 31 -5.11 3.64 -17.27
CA SER A 31 -4.98 2.42 -16.46
C SER A 31 -6.32 1.68 -16.33
N GLU A 32 -7.39 2.37 -15.96
CA GLU A 32 -8.73 1.76 -15.85
C GLU A 32 -9.27 1.31 -17.21
N ARG A 33 -9.09 2.10 -18.27
CA ARG A 33 -9.56 1.71 -19.63
C ARG A 33 -8.88 0.46 -20.16
N ILE A 34 -7.56 0.34 -19.98
CA ILE A 34 -6.79 -0.85 -20.37
C ILE A 34 -7.24 -2.06 -19.53
N LEU A 35 -7.37 -1.85 -18.22
CA LEU A 35 -7.83 -2.90 -17.32
C LEU A 35 -9.23 -3.39 -17.68
N GLY A 36 -10.17 -2.51 -18.00
CA GLY A 36 -11.52 -2.87 -18.47
C GLY A 36 -11.51 -3.84 -19.66
N GLN A 37 -10.57 -3.65 -20.59
CA GLN A 37 -10.39 -4.60 -21.71
C GLN A 37 -9.84 -5.96 -21.23
N PHE A 38 -8.95 -5.96 -20.23
CA PHE A 38 -8.35 -7.20 -19.72
C PHE A 38 -9.32 -8.02 -18.87
N LEU A 39 -10.30 -7.37 -18.26
CA LEU A 39 -11.32 -7.99 -17.41
C LEU A 39 -12.38 -8.78 -18.20
N LYS A 40 -12.52 -8.56 -19.51
CA LYS A 40 -13.53 -9.25 -20.34
C LYS A 40 -13.41 -10.77 -20.22
N GLY A 41 -14.49 -11.42 -19.82
CA GLY A 41 -14.55 -12.87 -19.59
C GLY A 41 -13.90 -13.37 -18.31
N LYS A 42 -13.30 -12.48 -17.51
CA LYS A 42 -12.64 -12.82 -16.22
C LYS A 42 -13.21 -12.05 -15.03
N ARG A 43 -14.12 -11.11 -15.26
CA ARG A 43 -14.58 -10.09 -14.29
C ARG A 43 -15.05 -10.67 -12.96
N ASP A 44 -15.84 -11.73 -12.98
CA ASP A 44 -16.46 -12.32 -11.78
C ASP A 44 -15.47 -13.09 -10.88
N ARG A 45 -14.26 -13.32 -11.39
CA ARG A 45 -13.20 -14.04 -10.64
C ARG A 45 -12.17 -13.11 -9.99
N LEU A 46 -12.30 -11.81 -10.23
CA LEU A 46 -11.30 -10.82 -9.84
C LEU A 46 -11.90 -9.77 -8.90
N VAL A 47 -11.13 -9.43 -7.88
CA VAL A 47 -11.35 -8.26 -7.02
C VAL A 47 -10.68 -7.08 -7.69
N VAL A 48 -11.47 -6.15 -8.19
CA VAL A 48 -10.94 -4.91 -8.80
C VAL A 48 -11.02 -3.81 -7.77
N SER A 49 -9.86 -3.22 -7.46
CA SER A 49 -9.81 -2.03 -6.61
C SER A 49 -9.47 -0.79 -7.43
N THR A 50 -10.14 0.30 -7.11
CA THR A 50 -9.80 1.63 -7.63
C THR A 50 -9.92 2.68 -6.54
N LYS A 51 -9.47 3.92 -6.83
CA LYS A 51 -9.35 4.98 -5.84
C LYS A 51 -9.90 6.29 -6.39
N PHE A 52 -10.52 7.08 -5.49
CA PHE A 52 -10.90 8.46 -5.77
C PHE A 52 -10.01 9.43 -4.98
N THR A 53 -10.32 10.66 -4.84
CA THR A 53 -9.64 11.77 -4.14
C THR A 53 -8.79 12.62 -5.08
N MET A 54 -7.85 12.01 -5.82
CA MET A 54 -6.92 12.76 -6.66
C MET A 54 -7.64 13.45 -7.82
N ALA A 55 -7.28 14.71 -8.08
CA ALA A 55 -7.88 15.52 -9.13
C ALA A 55 -7.70 14.87 -10.51
N ARG A 56 -8.79 14.78 -11.27
CA ARG A 56 -8.82 14.28 -12.64
C ARG A 56 -8.62 15.39 -13.66
N ASP A 57 -8.97 16.60 -13.29
CA ASP A 57 -8.81 17.82 -14.07
C ASP A 57 -8.32 18.95 -13.15
N PRO A 58 -7.07 19.38 -13.27
CA PRO A 58 -6.53 20.47 -12.45
C PRO A 58 -7.24 21.82 -12.60
N SER A 59 -8.01 21.99 -13.67
CA SER A 59 -8.78 23.23 -13.92
C SER A 59 -10.16 23.23 -13.24
N ASP A 60 -10.68 22.05 -12.82
CA ASP A 60 -11.94 21.91 -12.10
C ASP A 60 -11.66 21.67 -10.60
N PRO A 61 -11.90 22.65 -9.71
CA PRO A 61 -11.70 22.52 -8.27
C PRO A 61 -12.59 21.43 -7.64
N ASN A 62 -13.64 21.00 -8.32
CA ASN A 62 -14.52 19.93 -7.86
C ASN A 62 -14.13 18.54 -8.38
N SER A 63 -13.00 18.41 -9.08
CA SER A 63 -12.54 17.13 -9.62
C SER A 63 -11.62 16.36 -8.67
N GLY A 64 -11.31 16.92 -7.49
CA GLY A 64 -10.45 16.34 -6.46
C GLY A 64 -11.05 16.49 -5.05
N GLY A 65 -10.35 15.95 -4.04
CA GLY A 65 -10.78 15.96 -2.63
C GLY A 65 -11.75 14.83 -2.27
N ASN A 66 -12.10 14.78 -0.97
CA ASN A 66 -12.91 13.68 -0.42
C ASN A 66 -14.40 13.98 -0.35
N HIS A 67 -14.80 15.18 -0.76
CA HIS A 67 -16.20 15.59 -0.71
C HIS A 67 -17.09 14.72 -1.63
N ARG A 68 -18.35 14.61 -1.24
CA ARG A 68 -19.35 13.75 -1.87
C ARG A 68 -19.43 13.91 -3.40
N MET A 69 -19.37 15.15 -3.91
CA MET A 69 -19.51 15.40 -5.35
C MET A 69 -18.35 14.76 -6.14
N ASN A 70 -17.10 14.92 -5.69
CA ASN A 70 -15.94 14.28 -6.34
C ASN A 70 -16.02 12.77 -6.23
N LEU A 71 -16.37 12.23 -5.05
CA LEU A 71 -16.53 10.80 -4.82
C LEU A 71 -17.51 10.18 -5.84
N MET A 72 -18.72 10.72 -5.94
CA MET A 72 -19.75 10.19 -6.85
C MET A 72 -19.30 10.26 -8.31
N ARG A 73 -18.76 11.41 -8.74
CA ARG A 73 -18.24 11.60 -10.11
C ARG A 73 -17.08 10.65 -10.44
N SER A 74 -16.19 10.42 -9.47
CA SER A 74 -15.06 9.51 -9.65
C SER A 74 -15.50 8.07 -9.84
N VAL A 75 -16.45 7.60 -9.01
CA VAL A 75 -17.00 6.24 -9.14
C VAL A 75 -17.71 6.05 -10.47
N GLU A 76 -18.56 7.00 -10.91
CA GLU A 76 -19.19 6.92 -12.22
C GLU A 76 -18.19 6.90 -13.38
N THR A 77 -17.09 7.64 -13.23
CA THR A 77 -16.00 7.65 -14.21
C THR A 77 -15.27 6.29 -14.23
N SER A 78 -14.93 5.75 -13.05
CA SER A 78 -14.26 4.45 -12.93
C SER A 78 -15.10 3.31 -13.50
N LEU A 79 -16.41 3.27 -13.19
CA LEU A 79 -17.32 2.26 -13.76
C LEU A 79 -17.33 2.28 -15.30
N LYS A 80 -17.37 3.48 -15.90
CA LYS A 80 -17.30 3.66 -17.36
C LYS A 80 -15.95 3.25 -17.94
N GLN A 81 -14.84 3.64 -17.28
CA GLN A 81 -13.50 3.34 -17.77
C GLN A 81 -13.17 1.84 -17.64
N LEU A 82 -13.63 1.20 -16.58
CA LEU A 82 -13.46 -0.24 -16.33
C LEU A 82 -14.46 -1.11 -17.13
N ASP A 83 -15.45 -0.51 -17.79
CA ASP A 83 -16.52 -1.21 -18.50
C ASP A 83 -17.22 -2.25 -17.60
N THR A 84 -17.66 -1.82 -16.41
CA THR A 84 -18.25 -2.67 -15.36
C THR A 84 -19.37 -1.93 -14.63
N ASP A 85 -20.26 -2.69 -13.99
CA ASP A 85 -21.37 -2.18 -13.18
C ASP A 85 -21.03 -2.04 -11.68
N ARG A 86 -19.89 -2.61 -11.23
CA ARG A 86 -19.48 -2.63 -9.83
C ARG A 86 -17.96 -2.53 -9.64
N ILE A 87 -17.57 -2.07 -8.48
CA ILE A 87 -16.20 -2.02 -7.96
C ILE A 87 -16.18 -2.86 -6.68
N GLU A 88 -15.30 -3.88 -6.61
CA GLU A 88 -15.21 -4.71 -5.41
C GLU A 88 -14.61 -3.95 -4.25
N LEU A 89 -13.59 -3.13 -4.46
CA LEU A 89 -12.94 -2.40 -3.39
C LEU A 89 -12.63 -0.95 -3.82
N LEU A 90 -13.33 0.00 -3.20
CA LEU A 90 -13.11 1.43 -3.44
C LEU A 90 -12.26 2.02 -2.33
N TYR A 91 -11.14 2.64 -2.68
CA TYR A 91 -10.29 3.35 -1.75
C TYR A 91 -10.50 4.87 -1.79
N LEU A 92 -10.56 5.48 -0.60
CA LEU A 92 -10.17 6.86 -0.43
C LEU A 92 -8.64 6.94 -0.56
N HIS A 93 -8.13 7.68 -1.57
CA HIS A 93 -6.70 7.61 -1.96
C HIS A 93 -5.76 8.34 -1.00
N ALA A 94 -6.21 9.44 -0.43
CA ALA A 94 -5.52 10.18 0.61
C ALA A 94 -6.52 11.05 1.40
N TRP A 95 -6.26 11.27 2.67
CA TRP A 95 -7.08 12.19 3.47
C TRP A 95 -6.77 13.65 3.10
N ASP A 96 -7.79 14.44 2.79
CA ASP A 96 -7.63 15.83 2.32
C ASP A 96 -7.63 16.90 3.44
N PHE A 97 -7.92 16.49 4.68
CA PHE A 97 -8.00 17.36 5.87
C PHE A 97 -9.04 18.50 5.79
N THR A 98 -9.87 18.53 4.75
CA THR A 98 -10.85 19.58 4.52
C THR A 98 -12.30 19.08 4.56
N THR A 99 -12.52 17.81 4.20
CA THR A 99 -13.85 17.21 4.19
C THR A 99 -14.17 16.55 5.53
N GLY A 100 -15.38 16.76 6.04
CA GLY A 100 -15.84 16.18 7.30
C GLY A 100 -15.96 14.64 7.23
N ALA A 101 -15.55 13.96 8.31
CA ALA A 101 -15.59 12.49 8.42
C ALA A 101 -17.01 11.91 8.16
N GLU A 102 -18.05 12.58 8.66
CA GLU A 102 -19.44 12.14 8.51
C GLU A 102 -19.91 12.22 7.05
N GLU A 103 -19.56 13.29 6.33
CA GLU A 103 -19.86 13.41 4.89
C GLU A 103 -19.20 12.29 4.08
N VAL A 104 -17.91 12.04 4.34
CA VAL A 104 -17.14 11.00 3.65
C VAL A 104 -17.75 9.62 3.88
N MET A 105 -17.94 9.23 5.15
CA MET A 105 -18.44 7.90 5.48
C MET A 105 -19.90 7.69 5.02
N ARG A 106 -20.73 8.70 5.12
CA ARG A 106 -22.10 8.62 4.61
C ARG A 106 -22.14 8.43 3.10
N ALA A 107 -21.31 9.18 2.37
CA ALA A 107 -21.25 9.07 0.92
C ALA A 107 -20.71 7.70 0.45
N LEU A 108 -19.72 7.14 1.17
CA LEU A 108 -19.21 5.80 0.94
C LEU A 108 -20.27 4.72 1.21
N ASP A 109 -21.01 4.82 2.33
CA ASP A 109 -22.11 3.90 2.65
C ASP A 109 -23.21 3.93 1.59
N ASP A 110 -23.58 5.12 1.07
CA ASP A 110 -24.57 5.24 0.00
C ASP A 110 -24.13 4.49 -1.28
N LEU A 111 -22.84 4.49 -1.61
CA LEU A 111 -22.29 3.74 -2.75
C LEU A 111 -22.36 2.22 -2.53
N VAL A 112 -22.10 1.75 -1.30
CA VAL A 112 -22.27 0.33 -0.97
C VAL A 112 -23.74 -0.06 -1.03
N ARG A 113 -24.65 0.72 -0.44
CA ARG A 113 -26.09 0.47 -0.49
C ARG A 113 -26.65 0.46 -1.90
N SER A 114 -26.09 1.25 -2.81
CA SER A 114 -26.50 1.26 -4.22
C SER A 114 -25.98 0.07 -5.02
N GLY A 115 -25.09 -0.76 -4.45
CA GLY A 115 -24.47 -1.90 -5.11
C GLY A 115 -23.35 -1.53 -6.10
N LYS A 116 -22.99 -0.26 -6.25
CA LYS A 116 -21.89 0.18 -7.12
C LYS A 116 -20.52 -0.15 -6.56
N VAL A 117 -20.41 -0.25 -5.24
CA VAL A 117 -19.20 -0.61 -4.50
C VAL A 117 -19.55 -1.73 -3.53
N LEU A 118 -18.68 -2.73 -3.38
CA LEU A 118 -18.94 -3.83 -2.45
C LEU A 118 -18.22 -3.64 -1.12
N TYR A 119 -16.97 -3.20 -1.14
CA TYR A 119 -16.13 -3.00 0.05
C TYR A 119 -15.40 -1.67 0.01
N LEU A 120 -15.11 -1.13 1.18
CA LEU A 120 -14.45 0.15 1.36
C LEU A 120 -13.04 -0.02 1.90
N GLY A 121 -12.10 0.75 1.35
CA GLY A 121 -10.75 0.86 1.83
C GLY A 121 -10.31 2.30 2.00
N ILE A 122 -9.17 2.48 2.64
CA ILE A 122 -8.58 3.80 2.85
C ILE A 122 -7.07 3.75 2.62
N CYS A 123 -6.52 4.79 1.99
CA CYS A 123 -5.08 4.95 1.79
C CYS A 123 -4.58 6.21 2.48
N ASN A 124 -3.29 6.24 2.79
CA ASN A 124 -2.53 7.46 3.13
C ASN A 124 -3.28 8.41 4.08
N THR A 125 -3.79 7.86 5.16
CA THR A 125 -4.63 8.55 6.16
C THR A 125 -4.04 8.32 7.54
N PRO A 126 -3.95 9.35 8.41
CA PRO A 126 -3.45 9.17 9.77
C PRO A 126 -4.24 8.12 10.56
N ALA A 127 -3.56 7.36 11.43
CA ALA A 127 -4.17 6.27 12.19
C ALA A 127 -5.39 6.73 13.01
N TRP A 128 -5.28 7.89 13.67
CA TRP A 128 -6.39 8.46 14.46
C TRP A 128 -7.63 8.77 13.60
N LYS A 129 -7.41 9.20 12.35
CA LYS A 129 -8.52 9.48 11.42
C LYS A 129 -9.18 8.19 10.90
N VAL A 130 -8.39 7.17 10.60
CA VAL A 130 -8.93 5.84 10.24
C VAL A 130 -9.76 5.28 11.39
N ALA A 131 -9.27 5.38 12.63
CA ALA A 131 -9.99 4.94 13.82
C ALA A 131 -11.30 5.73 14.04
N GLU A 132 -11.29 7.05 13.80
CA GLU A 132 -12.50 7.89 13.84
C GLU A 132 -13.53 7.42 12.81
N LEU A 133 -13.14 7.23 11.55
CA LEU A 133 -14.02 6.79 10.47
C LEU A 133 -14.61 5.42 10.75
N GLN A 134 -13.80 4.47 11.21
CA GLN A 134 -14.25 3.12 11.54
C GLN A 134 -15.23 3.12 12.73
N THR A 135 -14.93 3.90 13.75
CA THR A 135 -15.83 4.07 14.92
C THR A 135 -17.15 4.70 14.49
N LEU A 136 -17.10 5.72 13.65
CA LEU A 136 -18.31 6.39 13.12
C LEU A 136 -19.16 5.41 12.32
N ALA A 137 -18.56 4.59 11.47
CA ALA A 137 -19.26 3.55 10.72
C ALA A 137 -20.00 2.58 11.67
N ALA A 138 -19.31 2.09 12.70
CA ALA A 138 -19.91 1.18 13.69
C ALA A 138 -21.09 1.85 14.45
N LEU A 139 -20.93 3.09 14.90
CA LEU A 139 -21.96 3.81 15.65
C LEU A 139 -23.18 4.15 14.80
N ARG A 140 -23.01 4.43 13.51
CA ARG A 140 -24.08 4.80 12.58
C ARG A 140 -24.70 3.62 11.84
N GLY A 141 -24.16 2.39 12.00
CA GLY A 141 -24.57 1.22 11.22
C GLY A 141 -24.29 1.38 9.73
N TRP A 142 -23.18 2.05 9.39
CA TRP A 142 -22.68 2.21 8.03
C TRP A 142 -21.68 1.12 7.69
N SER A 143 -21.43 0.98 6.39
CA SER A 143 -20.45 0.01 5.87
C SER A 143 -19.05 0.30 6.42
N PRO A 144 -18.37 -0.69 7.03
CA PRO A 144 -17.04 -0.50 7.60
C PRO A 144 -15.97 -0.44 6.52
N LEU A 145 -14.82 0.14 6.88
CA LEU A 145 -13.59 -0.03 6.14
C LEU A 145 -13.07 -1.46 6.36
N VAL A 146 -12.59 -2.13 5.31
CA VAL A 146 -12.03 -3.49 5.39
C VAL A 146 -10.54 -3.53 5.03
N ALA A 147 -10.02 -2.51 4.38
CA ALA A 147 -8.66 -2.47 3.86
C ALA A 147 -7.97 -1.12 4.12
N LEU A 148 -6.68 -1.21 4.42
CA LEU A 148 -5.77 -0.06 4.58
C LEU A 148 -4.61 -0.20 3.60
N GLN A 149 -4.48 0.72 2.64
CA GLN A 149 -3.37 0.71 1.68
C GLN A 149 -2.37 1.83 2.02
N ILE A 150 -1.17 1.44 2.42
CA ILE A 150 -0.12 2.34 2.95
C ILE A 150 1.25 2.00 2.39
N GLU A 151 2.18 2.94 2.44
CA GLU A 151 3.57 2.67 2.14
C GLU A 151 4.17 1.76 3.20
N TYR A 152 4.70 0.61 2.79
CA TYR A 152 5.40 -0.29 3.71
C TYR A 152 6.44 -1.13 2.98
N SER A 153 7.65 -1.07 3.48
CA SER A 153 8.79 -1.80 2.96
C SER A 153 9.93 -1.78 4.00
N LEU A 154 11.02 -2.49 3.74
CA LEU A 154 12.22 -2.41 4.60
C LEU A 154 12.81 -0.99 4.72
N VAL A 155 12.55 -0.07 3.78
CA VAL A 155 13.02 1.33 3.87
C VAL A 155 12.00 2.26 4.50
N GLU A 156 10.71 1.88 4.55
CA GLU A 156 9.63 2.65 5.17
C GLU A 156 8.86 1.77 6.16
N ARG A 157 9.18 1.92 7.44
CA ARG A 157 8.59 1.16 8.55
C ARG A 157 7.91 2.04 9.61
N SER A 158 7.80 3.33 9.38
CA SER A 158 7.16 4.26 10.34
C SER A 158 5.70 3.89 10.63
N VAL A 159 5.03 3.25 9.69
CA VAL A 159 3.66 2.74 9.82
C VAL A 159 3.48 1.68 10.92
N GLU A 160 4.58 1.05 11.36
CA GLU A 160 4.56 0.07 12.45
C GLU A 160 4.31 0.72 13.82
N HIS A 161 4.46 2.04 13.94
CA HIS A 161 4.21 2.73 15.20
C HIS A 161 2.73 2.83 15.56
N GLU A 162 1.86 3.12 14.56
CA GLU A 162 0.44 3.36 14.82
C GLU A 162 -0.49 2.69 13.79
N LEU A 163 -0.21 2.83 12.49
CA LEU A 163 -1.11 2.34 11.44
C LEU A 163 -1.26 0.82 11.44
N MET A 164 -0.18 0.07 11.57
CA MET A 164 -0.22 -1.40 11.64
C MET A 164 -0.93 -1.91 12.89
N PRO A 165 -0.58 -1.46 14.12
CA PRO A 165 -1.31 -1.86 15.33
C PRO A 165 -2.79 -1.48 15.29
N MET A 166 -3.11 -0.29 14.77
CA MET A 166 -4.50 0.15 14.59
C MET A 166 -5.25 -0.75 13.60
N ALA A 167 -4.65 -1.06 12.44
CA ALA A 167 -5.26 -1.93 11.44
C ALA A 167 -5.57 -3.31 12.02
N HIS A 168 -4.61 -3.89 12.75
CA HIS A 168 -4.80 -5.17 13.45
C HIS A 168 -5.95 -5.10 14.47
N ALA A 169 -5.96 -4.09 15.33
CA ALA A 169 -6.99 -3.91 16.38
C ALA A 169 -8.39 -3.68 15.80
N MET A 170 -8.50 -3.09 14.62
CA MET A 170 -9.77 -2.78 13.95
C MET A 170 -10.17 -3.75 12.85
N GLY A 171 -9.41 -4.83 12.65
CA GLY A 171 -9.72 -5.87 11.66
C GLY A 171 -9.56 -5.43 10.20
N LEU A 172 -8.64 -4.49 9.91
CA LEU A 172 -8.33 -4.02 8.57
C LEU A 172 -7.19 -4.85 7.97
N GLY A 173 -7.37 -5.37 6.76
CA GLY A 173 -6.29 -5.97 6.00
C GLY A 173 -5.37 -4.89 5.41
N VAL A 174 -4.07 -4.99 5.66
CA VAL A 174 -3.10 -4.03 5.12
C VAL A 174 -2.61 -4.46 3.74
N LEU A 175 -2.61 -3.52 2.79
CA LEU A 175 -2.07 -3.69 1.45
C LEU A 175 -0.90 -2.72 1.25
N PRO A 176 0.35 -3.15 1.49
CA PRO A 176 1.52 -2.32 1.27
C PRO A 176 1.66 -1.89 -0.18
N TRP A 177 1.75 -0.57 -0.45
CA TRP A 177 2.22 -0.08 -1.74
C TRP A 177 3.72 0.23 -1.66
N SER A 178 4.39 0.23 -2.80
CA SER A 178 5.85 0.38 -2.91
C SER A 178 6.67 -0.63 -2.07
N PRO A 179 6.35 -1.91 -2.02
CA PRO A 179 7.04 -2.88 -1.15
C PRO A 179 8.52 -3.05 -1.49
N LEU A 180 8.96 -2.58 -2.65
CA LEU A 180 10.37 -2.52 -3.07
C LEU A 180 11.00 -1.13 -2.89
N GLY A 181 10.37 -0.20 -2.14
CA GLY A 181 10.88 1.15 -1.90
C GLY A 181 11.14 1.92 -3.21
N GLY A 182 10.17 1.92 -4.15
CA GLY A 182 10.35 2.51 -5.48
C GLY A 182 11.37 1.77 -6.35
N GLY A 183 11.94 0.68 -5.88
CA GLY A 183 12.93 -0.15 -6.55
C GLY A 183 14.35 -0.03 -5.96
N ILE A 184 14.54 0.69 -4.85
CA ILE A 184 15.85 0.78 -4.19
C ILE A 184 16.26 -0.59 -3.63
N LEU A 185 15.31 -1.36 -3.12
CA LEU A 185 15.53 -2.70 -2.56
C LEU A 185 15.86 -3.77 -3.61
N THR A 186 15.86 -3.43 -4.91
CA THR A 186 16.31 -4.36 -5.96
C THR A 186 17.84 -4.41 -6.12
N GLY A 187 18.58 -3.59 -5.36
CA GLY A 187 20.03 -3.54 -5.38
C GLY A 187 20.66 -2.85 -6.60
N LYS A 188 19.88 -2.22 -7.47
CA LYS A 188 20.38 -1.60 -8.71
C LYS A 188 20.94 -0.17 -8.55
N TYR A 189 20.74 0.46 -7.39
CA TYR A 189 21.18 1.84 -7.15
C TYR A 189 22.46 1.86 -6.34
N THR A 190 23.34 2.82 -6.65
CA THR A 190 24.66 2.98 -6.06
C THR A 190 24.79 4.32 -5.34
N ARG A 191 25.92 4.54 -4.64
CA ARG A 191 26.24 5.85 -4.05
C ARG A 191 26.40 6.97 -5.08
N GLU A 192 26.82 6.63 -6.30
CA GLU A 192 26.89 7.62 -7.38
C GLU A 192 25.50 8.11 -7.77
N ASP A 193 24.49 7.23 -7.70
CA ASP A 193 23.11 7.63 -7.94
C ASP A 193 22.58 8.61 -6.88
N LEU A 194 23.09 8.57 -5.64
CA LEU A 194 22.75 9.54 -4.59
C LEU A 194 23.23 10.97 -4.94
N SER A 195 24.48 11.10 -5.39
CA SER A 195 25.03 12.41 -5.74
C SER A 195 24.30 13.06 -6.90
N GLN A 196 23.88 12.25 -7.89
CA GLN A 196 23.10 12.72 -9.03
C GLN A 196 21.63 13.04 -8.68
N ALA A 197 21.06 12.38 -7.66
CA ALA A 197 19.68 12.62 -7.22
C ALA A 197 19.50 13.99 -6.55
N SER A 198 20.54 14.56 -5.94
CA SER A 198 20.52 15.90 -5.34
C SER A 198 20.44 17.04 -6.38
N GLU A 199 20.83 16.78 -7.64
CA GLU A 199 20.84 17.74 -8.73
C GLU A 199 19.66 17.57 -9.72
N ALA A 200 18.94 16.44 -9.65
CA ALA A 200 17.85 16.14 -10.58
C ALA A 200 16.56 16.87 -10.19
N SER A 201 16.13 17.80 -11.02
CA SER A 201 14.75 18.30 -11.03
C SER A 201 13.77 17.11 -11.08
N VAL A 202 12.60 17.24 -10.42
CA VAL A 202 11.49 16.29 -10.41
C VAL A 202 11.15 15.88 -11.85
N SER A 203 11.84 14.88 -12.38
CA SER A 203 11.54 14.32 -13.69
C SER A 203 10.61 13.13 -13.52
N ALA A 204 9.71 12.91 -14.48
CA ALA A 204 8.79 11.76 -14.53
C ALA A 204 9.53 10.40 -14.65
N THR A 205 10.85 10.38 -14.51
CA THR A 205 11.67 9.17 -14.48
C THR A 205 11.57 8.50 -13.11
N ARG A 206 11.79 7.19 -13.04
CA ARG A 206 11.76 6.42 -11.79
C ARG A 206 12.81 6.91 -10.78
N LYS A 207 13.97 7.41 -11.23
CA LYS A 207 14.96 8.10 -10.38
C LYS A 207 14.37 9.35 -9.72
N GLY A 208 13.62 10.16 -10.46
CA GLY A 208 12.94 11.35 -9.93
C GLY A 208 11.87 11.00 -8.90
N VAL A 209 11.10 9.95 -9.12
CA VAL A 209 10.09 9.48 -8.16
C VAL A 209 10.73 9.01 -6.85
N ILE A 210 11.80 8.22 -6.90
CA ILE A 210 12.51 7.73 -5.70
C ILE A 210 13.21 8.89 -4.98
N SER A 211 13.78 9.84 -5.71
CA SER A 211 14.38 11.04 -5.12
C SER A 211 13.31 11.89 -4.41
N SER A 212 12.14 12.08 -5.02
CA SER A 212 11.04 12.85 -4.43
C SER A 212 10.37 12.14 -3.24
N SER A 213 10.43 10.81 -3.15
CA SER A 213 9.92 10.04 -2.00
C SER A 213 10.85 10.08 -0.78
N GLY A 214 12.08 10.64 -0.92
CA GLY A 214 13.07 10.64 0.15
C GLY A 214 13.77 9.29 0.40
N HIS A 215 13.48 8.27 -0.39
CA HIS A 215 14.10 6.95 -0.22
C HIS A 215 15.51 6.85 -0.80
N MET A 216 15.94 7.81 -1.60
CA MET A 216 17.31 7.84 -2.10
C MET A 216 18.24 8.48 -1.06
N ASN A 217 18.70 7.67 -0.10
CA ASN A 217 19.58 8.09 0.99
C ASN A 217 20.52 6.95 1.43
N GLU A 218 21.57 7.27 2.22
CA GLU A 218 22.58 6.31 2.69
C GLU A 218 21.97 5.15 3.51
N ARG A 219 20.95 5.43 4.36
CA ARG A 219 20.26 4.40 5.12
C ARG A 219 19.59 3.38 4.21
N SER A 220 18.88 3.85 3.18
CA SER A 220 18.19 2.98 2.23
C SER A 220 19.14 2.14 1.40
N LEU A 221 20.30 2.69 1.00
CA LEU A 221 21.34 1.93 0.32
C LEU A 221 21.99 0.87 1.24
N HIS A 222 22.19 1.19 2.51
CA HIS A 222 22.65 0.20 3.49
C HIS A 222 21.65 -0.95 3.63
N ILE A 223 20.36 -0.64 3.78
CA ILE A 223 19.30 -1.66 3.85
C ILE A 223 19.30 -2.52 2.57
N ALA A 224 19.38 -1.89 1.40
CA ALA A 224 19.45 -2.62 0.12
C ALA A 224 20.67 -3.55 0.03
N SER A 225 21.83 -3.15 0.58
CA SER A 225 23.02 -4.02 0.62
C SER A 225 22.81 -5.24 1.52
N VAL A 226 22.11 -5.08 2.66
CA VAL A 226 21.76 -6.21 3.53
C VAL A 226 20.75 -7.14 2.86
N VAL A 227 19.76 -6.59 2.17
CA VAL A 227 18.80 -7.38 1.37
C VAL A 227 19.52 -8.18 0.30
N ALA A 228 20.48 -7.59 -0.40
CA ALA A 228 21.27 -8.30 -1.43
C ALA A 228 22.12 -9.43 -0.82
N ALA A 229 22.76 -9.20 0.34
CA ALA A 229 23.53 -10.23 1.04
C ALA A 229 22.64 -11.41 1.49
N VAL A 230 21.45 -11.14 2.04
CA VAL A 230 20.49 -12.19 2.38
C VAL A 230 20.01 -12.92 1.13
N ALA A 231 19.76 -12.22 0.04
CA ALA A 231 19.32 -12.82 -1.22
C ALA A 231 20.36 -13.83 -1.78
N GLU A 232 21.65 -13.48 -1.71
CA GLU A 232 22.73 -14.38 -2.07
C GLU A 232 22.75 -15.64 -1.18
N GLN A 233 22.58 -15.49 0.14
CA GLN A 233 22.57 -16.59 1.10
C GLN A 233 21.43 -17.59 0.84
N VAL A 234 20.26 -17.11 0.45
CA VAL A 234 19.06 -17.95 0.23
C VAL A 234 18.85 -18.35 -1.23
N GLY A 235 19.74 -17.93 -2.15
CA GLY A 235 19.65 -18.24 -3.58
C GLY A 235 18.42 -17.61 -4.26
N ALA A 236 18.01 -16.41 -3.81
CA ALA A 236 16.87 -15.67 -4.33
C ALA A 236 17.31 -14.30 -4.87
N THR A 237 16.37 -13.54 -5.47
CA THR A 237 16.63 -12.15 -5.84
C THR A 237 16.36 -11.20 -4.68
N PRO A 238 17.01 -10.01 -4.63
CA PRO A 238 16.70 -8.99 -3.63
C PRO A 238 15.22 -8.59 -3.63
N SER A 239 14.57 -8.55 -4.79
CA SER A 239 13.13 -8.29 -4.92
C SER A 239 12.30 -9.34 -4.19
N GLN A 240 12.62 -10.62 -4.37
CA GLN A 240 11.92 -11.73 -3.70
C GLN A 240 12.08 -11.67 -2.19
N VAL A 241 13.31 -11.40 -1.69
CA VAL A 241 13.58 -11.25 -0.25
C VAL A 241 12.78 -10.10 0.35
N ALA A 242 12.78 -8.92 -0.29
CA ALA A 242 12.04 -7.76 0.20
C ALA A 242 10.52 -7.99 0.22
N LEU A 243 9.96 -8.64 -0.80
CA LEU A 243 8.55 -9.00 -0.86
C LEU A 243 8.19 -10.09 0.16
N ALA A 244 9.00 -11.14 0.30
CA ALA A 244 8.79 -12.20 1.28
C ALA A 244 8.81 -11.63 2.72
N TRP A 245 9.76 -10.72 3.02
CA TRP A 245 9.79 -10.04 4.32
C TRP A 245 8.50 -9.25 4.59
N THR A 246 7.98 -8.54 3.60
CA THR A 246 6.74 -7.76 3.75
C THR A 246 5.54 -8.65 4.13
N LEU A 247 5.51 -9.88 3.60
CA LEU A 247 4.45 -10.87 3.89
C LEU A 247 4.54 -11.48 5.29
N LEU A 248 5.64 -11.31 6.02
CA LEU A 248 5.77 -11.83 7.39
C LEU A 248 4.94 -11.05 8.42
N ASN A 249 4.53 -9.83 8.11
CA ASN A 249 3.71 -9.05 9.03
C ASN A 249 2.26 -9.56 9.01
N PRO A 250 1.70 -10.00 10.15
CA PRO A 250 0.36 -10.61 10.19
C PRO A 250 -0.78 -9.66 9.82
N ALA A 251 -0.57 -8.36 9.85
CA ALA A 251 -1.56 -7.38 9.38
C ALA A 251 -1.59 -7.27 7.85
N VAL A 252 -0.54 -7.73 7.16
CA VAL A 252 -0.44 -7.65 5.69
C VAL A 252 -1.27 -8.74 5.04
N ALA A 253 -2.30 -8.34 4.30
CA ALA A 253 -3.12 -9.24 3.50
C ALA A 253 -2.47 -9.58 2.16
N ALA A 254 -1.94 -8.56 1.46
CA ALA A 254 -1.22 -8.72 0.21
C ALA A 254 -0.46 -7.43 -0.15
N PRO A 255 0.83 -7.49 -0.54
CA PRO A 255 1.53 -6.31 -1.07
C PRO A 255 1.04 -5.99 -2.49
N VAL A 256 0.86 -4.70 -2.76
CA VAL A 256 0.56 -4.19 -4.10
C VAL A 256 1.87 -4.05 -4.87
N MET A 257 2.08 -4.90 -5.82
CA MET A 257 3.29 -4.88 -6.64
C MET A 257 3.00 -4.44 -8.08
N GLY A 258 3.97 -3.75 -8.70
CA GLY A 258 3.95 -3.43 -10.12
C GLY A 258 5.20 -3.98 -10.83
N ALA A 259 5.06 -4.37 -12.08
CA ALA A 259 6.14 -4.78 -12.94
C ALA A 259 6.10 -4.01 -14.27
N ARG A 260 7.27 -3.72 -14.83
CA ARG A 260 7.40 -3.09 -16.16
C ARG A 260 7.59 -4.11 -17.27
N THR A 261 8.11 -5.27 -16.91
CA THR A 261 8.37 -6.37 -17.84
C THR A 261 7.81 -7.67 -17.29
N LEU A 262 7.51 -8.60 -18.18
CA LEU A 262 7.07 -9.95 -17.81
C LEU A 262 8.10 -10.67 -16.93
N ALA A 263 9.39 -10.47 -17.20
CA ALA A 263 10.47 -11.05 -16.38
C ALA A 263 10.40 -10.55 -14.92
N GLN A 264 10.19 -9.25 -14.71
CA GLN A 264 10.00 -8.70 -13.36
C GLN A 264 8.76 -9.24 -12.66
N ALA A 265 7.64 -9.41 -13.39
CA ALA A 265 6.43 -9.99 -12.82
C ALA A 265 6.66 -11.42 -12.31
N ARG A 266 7.31 -12.24 -13.13
CA ARG A 266 7.65 -13.63 -12.77
C ARG A 266 8.63 -13.69 -11.59
N ASP A 267 9.64 -12.82 -11.58
CA ASP A 267 10.60 -12.72 -10.48
C ASP A 267 9.89 -12.38 -9.17
N ASN A 268 9.05 -11.35 -9.18
CA ASN A 268 8.30 -10.92 -8.00
C ASN A 268 7.36 -12.02 -7.47
N LEU A 269 6.69 -12.78 -8.36
CA LEU A 269 5.83 -13.90 -7.98
C LEU A 269 6.60 -15.02 -7.27
N GLY A 270 7.89 -15.17 -7.55
CA GLY A 270 8.77 -16.11 -6.86
C GLY A 270 8.89 -15.87 -5.35
N ALA A 271 8.59 -14.65 -4.89
CA ALA A 271 8.58 -14.33 -3.45
C ALA A 271 7.56 -15.16 -2.65
N LEU A 272 6.47 -15.62 -3.27
CA LEU A 272 5.44 -16.41 -2.59
C LEU A 272 5.92 -17.79 -2.11
N GLY A 273 6.96 -18.33 -2.74
CA GLY A 273 7.57 -19.61 -2.35
C GLY A 273 8.79 -19.46 -1.46
N LEU A 274 9.25 -18.24 -1.21
CA LEU A 274 10.49 -18.00 -0.46
C LEU A 274 10.23 -18.00 1.05
N GLN A 275 10.91 -18.88 1.77
CA GLN A 275 10.90 -18.90 3.23
C GLN A 275 12.22 -18.34 3.76
N LEU A 276 12.14 -17.34 4.61
CA LEU A 276 13.27 -16.73 5.28
C LEU A 276 13.45 -17.38 6.66
N ALA A 277 14.66 -17.85 6.97
CA ALA A 277 14.98 -18.34 8.31
C ALA A 277 15.04 -17.19 9.32
N ASP A 278 14.87 -17.49 10.61
CA ASP A 278 14.84 -16.48 11.69
C ASP A 278 16.08 -15.59 11.70
N GLU A 279 17.25 -16.12 11.36
CA GLU A 279 18.51 -15.38 11.26
C GLU A 279 18.47 -14.31 10.15
N HIS A 280 17.90 -14.64 8.99
CA HIS A 280 17.73 -13.69 7.89
C HIS A 280 16.71 -12.61 8.24
N ILE A 281 15.61 -12.99 8.88
CA ILE A 281 14.60 -12.06 9.37
C ILE A 281 15.20 -11.09 10.39
N ALA A 282 16.01 -11.60 11.32
CA ALA A 282 16.71 -10.79 12.32
C ALA A 282 17.68 -9.78 11.68
N GLN A 283 18.48 -10.19 10.68
CA GLN A 283 19.37 -9.31 9.94
C GLN A 283 18.61 -8.17 9.23
N LEU A 284 17.54 -8.51 8.50
CA LEU A 284 16.70 -7.56 7.79
C LEU A 284 16.04 -6.57 8.76
N ASN A 285 15.51 -7.09 9.88
CA ASN A 285 14.85 -6.27 10.90
C ASN A 285 15.83 -5.32 11.60
N GLN A 286 17.04 -5.77 11.91
CA GLN A 286 18.07 -4.94 12.53
C GLN A 286 18.51 -3.79 11.62
N ALA A 287 18.77 -4.08 10.33
CA ALA A 287 19.21 -3.08 9.36
C ALA A 287 18.13 -2.02 9.08
N SER A 288 16.87 -2.42 9.14
CA SER A 288 15.72 -1.58 8.77
C SER A 288 14.93 -1.02 9.95
N ALA A 289 15.34 -1.28 11.20
CA ALA A 289 14.60 -0.88 12.39
C ALA A 289 14.20 0.60 12.36
N PRO A 290 12.91 0.94 12.57
CA PRO A 290 12.50 2.33 12.67
C PRO A 290 12.92 2.92 14.01
N GLU A 291 13.24 4.22 14.02
CA GLU A 291 13.50 4.94 15.26
C GLU A 291 12.24 5.00 16.13
N PRO A 292 12.32 4.60 17.41
CA PRO A 292 11.16 4.65 18.30
C PRO A 292 10.66 6.08 18.50
N ILE A 293 9.36 6.30 18.36
CA ILE A 293 8.71 7.61 18.56
C ILE A 293 7.90 7.67 19.86
N PHE A 294 7.55 8.88 20.33
CA PHE A 294 6.59 9.07 21.41
C PHE A 294 5.16 8.75 20.92
N PRO A 295 4.29 8.12 21.74
CA PRO A 295 4.51 7.70 23.14
C PRO A 295 5.20 6.33 23.28
N GLY A 296 5.33 5.52 22.22
CA GLY A 296 5.89 4.17 22.26
C GLY A 296 7.26 4.12 22.95
N ARG A 297 8.18 5.03 22.56
CA ARG A 297 9.51 5.16 23.17
C ARG A 297 9.47 5.43 24.68
N PHE A 298 8.46 6.15 25.16
CA PHE A 298 8.32 6.44 26.60
C PHE A 298 7.79 5.23 27.35
N VAL A 299 6.67 4.66 26.89
CA VAL A 299 6.01 3.53 27.60
C VAL A 299 6.82 2.24 27.54
N SER A 300 7.70 2.05 26.58
CA SER A 300 8.56 0.85 26.47
C SER A 300 9.76 0.88 27.41
N ARG A 301 10.07 2.02 28.08
CA ARG A 301 11.20 2.11 29.02
C ARG A 301 10.99 1.17 30.21
N PRO A 302 12.02 0.37 30.62
CA PRO A 302 11.89 -0.58 31.72
C PRO A 302 11.35 0.06 33.02
N MET A 303 11.83 1.27 33.38
CA MET A 303 11.34 1.99 34.53
C MET A 303 9.85 2.34 34.44
N VAL A 304 9.37 2.75 33.26
CA VAL A 304 7.96 3.08 33.04
C VAL A 304 7.11 1.82 33.10
N GLN A 305 7.56 0.72 32.50
CA GLN A 305 6.91 -0.59 32.60
C GLN A 305 6.80 -1.06 34.05
N GLN A 306 7.86 -0.88 34.84
CA GLN A 306 7.84 -1.19 36.28
C GLN A 306 6.86 -0.31 37.06
N LEU A 307 6.76 0.99 36.74
CA LEU A 307 5.80 1.90 37.38
C LEU A 307 4.35 1.55 37.01
N ILE A 308 4.09 1.11 35.77
CA ILE A 308 2.73 0.73 35.32
C ILE A 308 2.30 -0.60 35.91
N PHE A 309 3.18 -1.59 35.93
CA PHE A 309 2.82 -2.99 36.23
C PHE A 309 3.40 -3.52 37.53
N GLY A 310 4.28 -2.75 38.22
CA GLY A 310 5.00 -3.22 39.39
C GLY A 310 5.92 -4.39 39.06
N GLY A 311 5.84 -5.46 39.83
CA GLY A 311 6.57 -6.72 39.58
C GLY A 311 5.76 -7.76 38.81
N ALA A 312 4.62 -7.40 38.23
CA ALA A 312 3.75 -8.37 37.55
C ALA A 312 4.39 -8.87 36.26
N GLN A 313 4.37 -10.19 36.05
CA GLN A 313 4.70 -10.80 34.76
C GLN A 313 3.45 -10.79 33.88
N LEU A 314 3.51 -10.02 32.80
CA LEU A 314 2.40 -9.93 31.84
C LEU A 314 2.54 -11.02 30.78
N GLN A 315 1.52 -11.89 30.69
CA GLN A 315 1.33 -12.69 29.50
C GLN A 315 0.52 -11.86 28.49
N ARG A 316 1.16 -11.49 27.36
CA ARG A 316 0.40 -10.93 26.23
C ARG A 316 -0.54 -12.02 25.71
N ARG A 317 -1.84 -11.78 25.80
CA ARG A 317 -2.79 -12.57 24.98
C ARG A 317 -2.58 -12.09 23.54
N VAL A 318 -2.16 -13.02 22.69
CA VAL A 318 -2.01 -12.84 21.25
C VAL A 318 -3.40 -12.63 20.65
#